data_ca148e1d1a6417f9588d0d5bfd6642ec
#
_entry.id   ca148e1d1a6417f9588d0d5bfd6642ec
#
_cell.length_a   1.000
_cell.length_b   1.000
_cell.length_c   1.000
_cell.angle_alpha   90.00
_cell.angle_beta   90.00
_cell.angle_gamma   90.00
#
_symmetry.space_group_name_H-M   'P 1'
#
loop_
_entity.id
_entity.type
_entity.pdbx_description
1 polymer ?
#
loop_
_entity_poly.entity_id
_entity_poly.type
_entity_poly.pdbx_seq_one_letter_code
_entity_poly.pdbx_strand_id
1 'polypeptide(L)'
;MKFALKEWSTTIEALGKGQVIAIWRKGGIEDSPNVKTPFTGFNIEQNLFVLFPTGTHQTLNKIKQEWWNLHDEKSSLNKDNQVKLKYWAEVEEALEIQTLEQLLSISNELINTNEHLASSWNLYPDHKGKVLLLRVYKLTNPILVPYLQDYSGCKSWIELKIDVPKIGSTPVLSFKEFSTKTRLIKALIEQPHVPEKLLA
;
A
#
# COMPACT_ATOMS: atom_id res chain seq x y z
N MET A 1 -4.51 14.55 -11.16
CA MET A 1 -3.62 13.36 -11.16
C MET A 1 -4.26 12.26 -11.98
N LYS A 2 -3.50 11.66 -12.88
CA LYS A 2 -3.98 10.55 -13.72
C LYS A 2 -3.49 9.18 -13.27
N PHE A 3 -2.39 9.10 -12.52
CA PHE A 3 -1.83 7.82 -12.09
C PHE A 3 -2.39 7.39 -10.74
N ALA A 4 -2.61 6.10 -10.59
CA ALA A 4 -3.10 5.51 -9.36
C ALA A 4 -2.32 4.24 -9.00
N LEU A 5 -2.10 4.04 -7.70
CA LEU A 5 -1.57 2.82 -7.13
C LEU A 5 -2.73 1.95 -6.64
N LYS A 6 -2.81 0.73 -7.16
CA LYS A 6 -3.78 -0.27 -6.67
C LYS A 6 -3.30 -0.83 -5.34
N GLU A 7 -4.17 -0.76 -4.34
CA GLU A 7 -3.90 -1.29 -3.01
C GLU A 7 -5.17 -1.91 -2.42
N TRP A 8 -5.03 -2.81 -1.48
CA TRP A 8 -6.17 -3.38 -0.77
C TRP A 8 -7.04 -2.29 -0.14
N SER A 9 -8.34 -2.44 -0.29
CA SER A 9 -9.30 -1.47 0.25
C SER A 9 -9.13 -1.27 1.76
N THR A 10 -8.85 -2.34 2.51
CA THR A 10 -8.56 -2.28 3.95
C THR A 10 -7.31 -1.44 4.24
N THR A 11 -6.23 -1.61 3.47
CA THR A 11 -5.01 -0.78 3.60
C THR A 11 -5.33 0.69 3.35
N ILE A 12 -6.08 0.98 2.29
CA ILE A 12 -6.45 2.36 1.94
C ILE A 12 -7.29 3.01 3.04
N GLU A 13 -8.24 2.27 3.64
CA GLU A 13 -9.03 2.81 4.75
C GLU A 13 -8.18 3.04 6.01
N ALA A 14 -7.23 2.15 6.33
CA ALA A 14 -6.30 2.34 7.44
C ALA A 14 -5.37 3.55 7.22
N LEU A 15 -4.83 3.70 6.01
CA LEU A 15 -4.07 4.89 5.59
C LEU A 15 -4.93 6.16 5.69
N GLY A 16 -6.16 6.11 5.17
CA GLY A 16 -7.10 7.23 5.14
C GLY A 16 -7.62 7.65 6.53
N LYS A 17 -7.45 6.82 7.54
CA LYS A 17 -7.70 7.13 8.96
C LYS A 17 -6.42 7.53 9.72
N GLY A 18 -5.26 7.54 9.06
CA GLY A 18 -3.98 7.82 9.68
C GLY A 18 -3.51 6.76 10.70
N GLN A 19 -4.12 5.60 10.68
CA GLN A 19 -3.77 4.51 11.59
C GLN A 19 -2.42 3.90 11.23
N VAL A 20 -2.17 3.72 9.92
CA VAL A 20 -0.87 3.37 9.36
C VAL A 20 -0.41 4.43 8.36
N ILE A 21 0.90 4.52 8.10
CA ILE A 21 1.49 5.37 7.07
C ILE A 21 2.34 4.59 6.09
N ALA A 22 2.47 3.28 6.31
CA ALA A 22 3.39 2.42 5.58
C ALA A 22 2.65 1.33 4.80
N ILE A 23 3.18 0.97 3.65
CA ILE A 23 2.79 -0.21 2.89
C ILE A 23 4.03 -1.02 2.50
N TRP A 24 3.93 -2.35 2.55
CA TRP A 24 4.94 -3.26 2.06
C TRP A 24 4.73 -3.57 0.58
N ARG A 25 5.79 -3.44 -0.23
CA ARG A 25 5.78 -3.74 -1.65
C ARG A 25 7.00 -4.53 -2.07
N LYS A 26 6.79 -5.69 -2.66
CA LYS A 26 7.86 -6.50 -3.25
C LYS A 26 7.78 -6.54 -4.79
N GLY A 27 6.65 -6.17 -5.35
CA GLY A 27 6.34 -6.23 -6.76
C GLY A 27 5.81 -7.60 -7.20
N GLY A 28 5.10 -7.60 -8.31
CA GLY A 28 4.55 -8.79 -8.94
C GLY A 28 5.10 -8.97 -10.36
N ILE A 29 4.76 -10.09 -11.00
CA ILE A 29 5.22 -10.43 -12.36
C ILE A 29 4.81 -9.37 -13.38
N GLU A 30 3.64 -8.74 -13.20
CA GLU A 30 3.10 -7.73 -14.13
C GLU A 30 3.62 -6.31 -13.87
N ASP A 31 4.41 -6.10 -12.81
CA ASP A 31 5.04 -4.80 -12.52
C ASP A 31 6.35 -4.59 -13.31
N SER A 32 6.75 -5.55 -14.14
CA SER A 32 7.90 -5.41 -15.01
C SER A 32 7.52 -4.70 -16.31
N PRO A 33 8.05 -3.50 -16.61
CA PRO A 33 7.71 -2.76 -17.83
C PRO A 33 8.27 -3.40 -19.11
N ASN A 34 9.18 -4.36 -19.00
CA ASN A 34 9.80 -5.05 -20.14
C ASN A 34 10.21 -6.47 -19.80
N VAL A 35 9.76 -7.44 -20.59
CA VAL A 35 10.16 -8.86 -20.51
C VAL A 35 11.68 -9.07 -20.68
N LYS A 36 12.42 -8.05 -21.15
CA LYS A 36 13.86 -8.11 -21.44
C LYS A 36 14.77 -7.60 -20.33
N THR A 37 14.22 -6.90 -19.31
CA THR A 37 14.99 -6.47 -18.14
C THR A 37 14.67 -7.38 -16.96
N PRO A 38 15.69 -7.87 -16.24
CA PRO A 38 15.43 -8.63 -15.00
C PRO A 38 14.55 -7.78 -14.08
N PHE A 39 13.42 -8.33 -13.67
CA PHE A 39 12.56 -7.68 -12.69
C PHE A 39 13.29 -7.68 -11.34
N THR A 40 13.62 -6.49 -10.82
CA THR A 40 14.42 -6.31 -9.60
C THR A 40 13.59 -5.96 -8.37
N GLY A 41 12.25 -6.04 -8.46
CA GLY A 41 11.33 -5.69 -7.38
C GLY A 41 10.39 -4.53 -7.75
N PHE A 42 9.66 -4.02 -6.75
CA PHE A 42 8.69 -2.95 -6.94
C PHE A 42 9.36 -1.62 -7.35
N ASN A 43 8.90 -1.05 -8.45
CA ASN A 43 9.33 0.26 -8.94
C ASN A 43 8.29 1.34 -8.61
N ILE A 44 8.76 2.49 -8.13
CA ILE A 44 7.94 3.67 -7.91
C ILE A 44 7.89 4.43 -9.24
N GLU A 45 6.78 4.31 -9.95
CA GLU A 45 6.59 5.00 -11.22
C GLU A 45 6.17 6.46 -11.01
N GLN A 46 5.49 6.74 -9.91
CA GLN A 46 4.95 8.06 -9.59
C GLN A 46 5.13 8.37 -8.11
N ASN A 47 5.61 9.56 -7.79
CA ASN A 47 5.70 10.03 -6.41
C ASN A 47 4.35 10.54 -5.86
N LEU A 48 3.46 10.98 -6.75
CA LEU A 48 2.12 11.48 -6.44
C LEU A 48 1.09 10.66 -7.20
N PHE A 49 0.15 10.04 -6.49
CA PHE A 49 -0.83 9.14 -7.08
C PHE A 49 -2.13 9.05 -6.28
N VAL A 50 -3.17 8.65 -6.97
CA VAL A 50 -4.45 8.29 -6.34
C VAL A 50 -4.35 6.90 -5.73
N LEU A 51 -4.94 6.69 -4.55
CA LEU A 51 -5.09 5.36 -3.97
C LEU A 51 -6.33 4.69 -4.58
N PHE A 52 -6.11 3.62 -5.36
CA PHE A 52 -7.16 2.89 -6.06
C PHE A 52 -7.49 1.59 -5.31
N PRO A 53 -8.67 1.51 -4.65
CA PRO A 53 -9.03 0.34 -3.85
C PRO A 53 -9.29 -0.89 -4.71
N THR A 54 -8.72 -2.03 -4.28
CA THR A 54 -8.98 -3.34 -4.86
C THR A 54 -9.25 -4.37 -3.78
N GLY A 55 -10.14 -5.34 -4.09
CA GLY A 55 -10.35 -6.54 -3.27
C GLY A 55 -9.55 -7.75 -3.76
N THR A 56 -8.82 -7.63 -4.88
CA THR A 56 -8.08 -8.74 -5.48
C THR A 56 -7.03 -9.27 -4.52
N HIS A 57 -7.10 -10.59 -4.24
CA HIS A 57 -6.23 -11.30 -3.29
C HIS A 57 -6.29 -10.83 -1.83
N GLN A 58 -7.19 -9.90 -1.49
CA GLN A 58 -7.46 -9.49 -0.13
C GLN A 58 -8.30 -10.56 0.58
N THR A 59 -7.76 -11.15 1.64
CA THR A 59 -8.45 -12.16 2.45
C THR A 59 -8.17 -11.90 3.94
N LEU A 60 -9.11 -12.27 4.82
CA LEU A 60 -9.01 -11.99 6.25
C LEU A 60 -7.76 -12.62 6.90
N ASN A 61 -7.34 -13.80 6.44
CA ASN A 61 -6.15 -14.47 6.98
C ASN A 61 -4.82 -13.74 6.68
N LYS A 62 -4.82 -12.78 5.76
CA LYS A 62 -3.66 -11.93 5.44
C LYS A 62 -3.66 -10.61 6.19
N ILE A 63 -4.75 -10.29 6.88
CA ILE A 63 -5.00 -9.03 7.56
C ILE A 63 -5.15 -9.31 9.05
N LYS A 64 -4.48 -8.54 9.90
CA LYS A 64 -4.62 -8.67 11.35
C LYS A 64 -6.05 -8.43 11.78
N GLN A 65 -6.48 -9.13 12.81
CA GLN A 65 -7.86 -9.12 13.31
C GLN A 65 -8.37 -7.72 13.68
N GLU A 66 -7.51 -6.87 14.18
CA GLU A 66 -7.83 -5.48 14.53
C GLU A 66 -8.30 -4.62 13.34
N TRP A 67 -7.99 -5.05 12.11
CA TRP A 67 -8.37 -4.37 10.85
C TRP A 67 -9.58 -4.99 10.15
N TRP A 68 -10.13 -6.08 10.67
CA TRP A 68 -11.24 -6.79 10.01
C TRP A 68 -12.50 -5.93 9.88
N ASN A 69 -12.71 -4.98 10.79
CA ASN A 69 -13.81 -4.01 10.70
C ASN A 69 -13.70 -3.03 9.54
N LEU A 70 -12.51 -2.92 8.92
CA LEU A 70 -12.28 -2.13 7.72
C LEU A 70 -12.36 -2.99 6.45
N HIS A 71 -12.38 -4.30 6.61
CA HIS A 71 -12.49 -5.24 5.50
C HIS A 71 -13.93 -5.28 5.01
N ASP A 72 -14.12 -4.89 3.76
CA ASP A 72 -15.40 -5.01 3.06
C ASP A 72 -15.16 -5.82 1.80
N GLU A 73 -15.68 -7.04 1.75
CA GLU A 73 -15.55 -7.94 0.60
C GLU A 73 -16.13 -7.34 -0.69
N LYS A 74 -17.04 -6.36 -0.55
CA LYS A 74 -17.69 -5.66 -1.67
C LYS A 74 -17.06 -4.30 -1.97
N SER A 75 -16.03 -3.90 -1.24
CA SER A 75 -15.63 -2.49 -1.12
C SER A 75 -14.88 -1.90 -2.31
N SER A 76 -14.43 -2.69 -3.26
CA SER A 76 -13.77 -2.13 -4.43
C SER A 76 -14.74 -1.62 -5.49
N LEU A 77 -15.90 -2.26 -5.63
CA LEU A 77 -16.90 -1.92 -6.66
C LEU A 77 -18.28 -1.72 -6.04
N ASN A 78 -18.96 -0.65 -6.42
CA ASN A 78 -20.38 -0.47 -6.10
C ASN A 78 -21.28 -1.27 -7.07
N LYS A 79 -22.60 -1.17 -6.88
CA LYS A 79 -23.59 -1.88 -7.72
C LYS A 79 -23.53 -1.49 -9.21
N ASP A 80 -23.00 -0.30 -9.51
CA ASP A 80 -22.90 0.25 -10.86
C ASP A 80 -21.52 -0.02 -11.49
N ASN A 81 -20.74 -0.96 -10.94
CA ASN A 81 -19.38 -1.28 -11.36
C ASN A 81 -18.45 -0.05 -11.33
N GLN A 82 -18.56 0.76 -10.27
CA GLN A 82 -17.73 1.96 -10.07
C GLN A 82 -16.85 1.82 -8.84
N VAL A 83 -15.67 2.41 -8.91
CA VAL A 83 -14.72 2.52 -7.80
C VAL A 83 -14.83 3.92 -7.17
N LYS A 84 -14.83 3.97 -5.84
CA LYS A 84 -14.86 5.22 -5.08
C LYS A 84 -13.46 5.62 -4.67
N LEU A 85 -12.93 6.66 -5.30
CA LEU A 85 -11.64 7.26 -4.96
C LEU A 85 -11.85 8.28 -3.83
N LYS A 86 -11.15 8.10 -2.72
CA LYS A 86 -11.28 8.95 -1.52
C LYS A 86 -10.00 9.69 -1.19
N TYR A 87 -8.84 9.11 -1.56
CA TYR A 87 -7.53 9.54 -1.10
C TYR A 87 -6.52 9.56 -2.24
N TRP A 88 -5.54 10.41 -2.09
CA TRP A 88 -4.30 10.37 -2.86
C TRP A 88 -3.12 10.39 -1.90
N ALA A 89 -1.95 10.01 -2.37
CA ALA A 89 -0.76 9.91 -1.56
C ALA A 89 0.46 10.48 -2.27
N GLU A 90 1.44 10.87 -1.46
CA GLU A 90 2.79 11.21 -1.83
C GLU A 90 3.75 10.22 -1.18
N VAL A 91 4.71 9.70 -1.93
CA VAL A 91 5.80 8.90 -1.36
C VAL A 91 6.77 9.86 -0.68
N GLU A 92 6.76 9.86 0.63
CA GLU A 92 7.74 10.62 1.42
C GLU A 92 9.10 9.95 1.41
N GLU A 93 9.11 8.62 1.57
CA GLU A 93 10.33 7.83 1.56
C GLU A 93 10.04 6.38 1.13
N ALA A 94 11.02 5.75 0.50
CA ALA A 94 11.00 4.33 0.16
C ALA A 94 12.20 3.65 0.81
N LEU A 95 11.92 2.80 1.81
CA LEU A 95 12.92 2.12 2.58
C LEU A 95 13.14 0.71 2.01
N GLU A 96 14.34 0.40 1.54
CA GLU A 96 14.70 -0.96 1.14
C GLU A 96 14.81 -1.86 2.38
N ILE A 97 14.15 -3.01 2.33
CA ILE A 97 14.22 -4.02 3.38
C ILE A 97 15.20 -5.09 2.94
N GLN A 98 16.20 -5.36 3.78
CA GLN A 98 17.29 -6.28 3.48
C GLN A 98 17.09 -7.67 4.11
N THR A 99 16.31 -7.74 5.20
CA THR A 99 16.08 -9.00 5.94
C THR A 99 14.60 -9.15 6.32
N LEU A 100 14.16 -10.39 6.48
CA LEU A 100 12.83 -10.70 7.02
C LEU A 100 12.64 -10.11 8.42
N GLU A 101 13.71 -10.10 9.23
CA GLU A 101 13.69 -9.54 10.58
C GLU A 101 13.34 -8.04 10.56
N GLN A 102 13.95 -7.26 9.65
CA GLN A 102 13.57 -5.86 9.44
C GLN A 102 12.10 -5.69 9.07
N LEU A 103 11.57 -6.54 8.18
CA LEU A 103 10.17 -6.50 7.79
C LEU A 103 9.25 -6.81 8.97
N LEU A 104 9.56 -7.85 9.75
CA LEU A 104 8.76 -8.26 10.89
C LEU A 104 8.86 -7.27 12.07
N SER A 105 9.98 -6.56 12.23
CA SER A 105 10.11 -5.52 13.27
C SER A 105 9.12 -4.37 13.13
N ILE A 106 8.72 -4.06 11.89
CA ILE A 106 7.72 -3.03 11.60
C ILE A 106 6.31 -3.59 11.38
N SER A 107 6.10 -4.87 11.65
CA SER A 107 4.80 -5.50 11.37
C SER A 107 3.64 -4.76 12.04
N ASN A 108 3.84 -4.20 13.24
CA ASN A 108 2.80 -3.43 13.96
C ASN A 108 2.42 -2.12 13.25
N GLU A 109 3.24 -1.62 12.35
CA GLU A 109 2.98 -0.43 11.52
C GLU A 109 2.34 -0.79 10.17
N LEU A 110 2.05 -2.08 9.94
CA LEU A 110 1.41 -2.63 8.74
C LEU A 110 0.12 -3.35 9.10
N ILE A 111 -0.82 -3.41 8.18
CA ILE A 111 -2.09 -4.15 8.40
C ILE A 111 -1.95 -5.66 8.25
N ASN A 112 -0.88 -6.12 7.64
CA ASN A 112 -0.64 -7.50 7.26
C ASN A 112 -0.30 -8.38 8.48
N THR A 113 -0.73 -9.64 8.46
CA THR A 113 -0.26 -10.64 9.44
C THR A 113 1.21 -10.96 9.23
N ASN A 114 1.89 -11.44 10.27
CA ASN A 114 3.31 -11.83 10.18
C ASN A 114 3.50 -12.99 9.18
N GLU A 115 2.56 -13.93 9.14
CA GLU A 115 2.57 -15.07 8.21
C GLU A 115 2.47 -14.57 6.76
N HIS A 116 1.63 -13.56 6.51
CA HIS A 116 1.53 -12.98 5.17
C HIS A 116 2.80 -12.20 4.80
N LEU A 117 3.39 -11.44 5.72
CA LEU A 117 4.66 -10.74 5.49
C LEU A 117 5.79 -11.73 5.18
N ALA A 118 5.94 -12.79 5.99
CA ALA A 118 6.94 -13.83 5.75
C ALA A 118 6.73 -14.58 4.43
N SER A 119 5.47 -14.95 4.12
CA SER A 119 5.12 -15.56 2.84
C SER A 119 5.44 -14.67 1.65
N SER A 120 5.11 -13.38 1.73
CA SER A 120 5.40 -12.41 0.67
C SER A 120 6.89 -12.13 0.53
N TRP A 121 7.64 -12.16 1.64
CA TRP A 121 9.10 -12.05 1.65
C TRP A 121 9.76 -13.19 0.87
N ASN A 122 9.31 -14.42 1.10
CA ASN A 122 9.83 -15.62 0.45
C ASN A 122 9.41 -15.76 -1.03
N LEU A 123 8.34 -15.07 -1.42
CA LEU A 123 7.91 -15.05 -2.81
C LEU A 123 8.92 -14.23 -3.63
N TYR A 124 9.50 -14.84 -4.67
CA TYR A 124 10.54 -14.24 -5.50
C TYR A 124 11.78 -13.79 -4.67
N PRO A 125 12.63 -14.72 -4.20
CA PRO A 125 13.75 -14.42 -3.31
C PRO A 125 14.73 -13.35 -3.84
N ASP A 126 14.91 -13.29 -5.17
CA ASP A 126 15.82 -12.33 -5.82
C ASP A 126 15.24 -10.91 -5.94
N HIS A 127 13.97 -10.71 -5.60
CA HIS A 127 13.33 -9.40 -5.68
C HIS A 127 13.51 -8.63 -4.38
N LYS A 128 14.00 -7.41 -4.50
CA LYS A 128 14.07 -6.48 -3.37
C LYS A 128 12.70 -5.93 -3.03
N GLY A 129 12.38 -5.95 -1.75
CA GLY A 129 11.16 -5.37 -1.22
C GLY A 129 11.39 -3.97 -0.64
N LYS A 130 10.36 -3.14 -0.68
CA LYS A 130 10.38 -1.78 -0.14
C LYS A 130 9.18 -1.53 0.76
N VAL A 131 9.43 -0.77 1.82
CA VAL A 131 8.37 -0.15 2.61
C VAL A 131 8.23 1.28 2.13
N LEU A 132 7.05 1.64 1.63
CA LEU A 132 6.74 3.00 1.22
C LEU A 132 6.10 3.74 2.39
N LEU A 133 6.68 4.85 2.81
CA LEU A 133 6.07 5.78 3.76
C LEU A 133 5.25 6.79 2.96
N LEU A 134 3.94 6.78 3.18
CA LEU A 134 2.97 7.53 2.39
C LEU A 134 2.37 8.68 3.20
N ARG A 135 2.55 9.89 2.72
CA ARG A 135 1.77 11.03 3.19
C ARG A 135 0.45 11.07 2.45
N VAL A 136 -0.63 10.75 3.18
CA VAL A 136 -1.96 10.58 2.60
C VAL A 136 -2.81 11.85 2.78
N TYR A 137 -3.58 12.15 1.74
CA TYR A 137 -4.49 13.28 1.70
C TYR A 137 -5.90 12.81 1.34
N LYS A 138 -6.88 13.36 2.03
CA LYS A 138 -8.29 13.11 1.76
C LYS A 138 -8.79 14.10 0.71
N LEU A 139 -9.43 13.59 -0.34
CA LEU A 139 -10.11 14.42 -1.34
C LEU A 139 -11.27 15.18 -0.68
N THR A 140 -11.49 16.43 -1.10
CA THR A 140 -12.64 17.25 -0.65
C THR A 140 -13.95 16.50 -0.87
N ASN A 141 -14.11 15.92 -2.05
CA ASN A 141 -15.24 15.06 -2.40
C ASN A 141 -14.72 13.75 -2.99
N PRO A 142 -15.21 12.60 -2.53
CA PRO A 142 -14.92 11.33 -3.17
C PRO A 142 -15.40 11.33 -4.62
N ILE A 143 -14.64 10.67 -5.51
CA ILE A 143 -14.94 10.58 -6.94
C ILE A 143 -15.31 9.14 -7.28
N LEU A 144 -16.43 8.95 -7.94
CA LEU A 144 -16.83 7.66 -8.51
C LEU A 144 -16.29 7.56 -9.94
N VAL A 145 -15.54 6.50 -10.22
CA VAL A 145 -15.00 6.20 -11.55
C VAL A 145 -15.48 4.84 -12.03
N PRO A 146 -15.87 4.68 -13.29
CA PRO A 146 -16.18 3.38 -13.86
C PRO A 146 -14.97 2.45 -13.73
N TYR A 147 -15.20 1.19 -13.35
CA TYR A 147 -14.14 0.17 -13.40
C TYR A 147 -13.97 -0.28 -14.85
N LEU A 148 -12.83 0.03 -15.42
CA LEU A 148 -12.49 -0.34 -16.79
C LEU A 148 -11.67 -1.62 -16.84
N GLN A 149 -11.74 -2.36 -17.95
CA GLN A 149 -10.92 -3.55 -18.17
C GLN A 149 -9.42 -3.24 -18.06
N ASP A 150 -8.98 -2.05 -18.46
CA ASP A 150 -7.59 -1.58 -18.35
C ASP A 150 -7.09 -1.54 -16.91
N TYR A 151 -7.99 -1.48 -15.90
CA TYR A 151 -7.66 -1.46 -14.47
C TYR A 151 -7.58 -2.87 -13.86
N SER A 152 -7.94 -3.91 -14.63
CA SER A 152 -7.88 -5.30 -14.19
C SER A 152 -6.44 -5.85 -14.17
N GLY A 153 -6.29 -7.08 -13.66
CA GLY A 153 -4.99 -7.76 -13.58
C GLY A 153 -4.18 -7.39 -12.33
N CYS A 154 -2.99 -7.97 -12.22
CA CYS A 154 -2.09 -7.84 -11.07
C CYS A 154 -1.11 -6.66 -11.18
N LYS A 155 -1.49 -5.62 -11.92
CA LYS A 155 -0.70 -4.39 -12.06
C LYS A 155 -0.78 -3.58 -10.77
N SER A 156 0.35 -3.06 -10.30
CA SER A 156 0.39 -2.09 -9.21
C SER A 156 -0.02 -0.69 -9.65
N TRP A 157 0.44 -0.27 -10.82
CA TRP A 157 0.17 1.06 -11.37
C TRP A 157 -0.85 1.03 -12.51
N ILE A 158 -1.76 1.99 -12.49
CA ILE A 158 -2.75 2.19 -13.55
C ILE A 158 -2.87 3.68 -13.90
N GLU A 159 -3.19 3.96 -15.16
CA GLU A 159 -3.54 5.30 -15.62
C GLU A 159 -5.06 5.46 -15.67
N LEU A 160 -5.58 6.40 -14.89
CA LEU A 160 -7.01 6.73 -14.87
C LEU A 160 -7.40 7.49 -16.15
N LYS A 161 -8.59 7.21 -16.67
CA LYS A 161 -9.16 7.95 -17.82
C LYS A 161 -9.72 9.34 -17.44
N ILE A 162 -9.57 9.72 -16.17
CA ILE A 162 -9.96 11.03 -15.64
C ILE A 162 -8.79 11.69 -14.95
N ASP A 163 -8.87 12.99 -14.78
CA ASP A 163 -7.93 13.74 -13.97
C ASP A 163 -8.52 14.02 -12.59
N VAL A 164 -7.90 13.44 -11.53
CA VAL A 164 -8.34 13.61 -10.15
C VAL A 164 -7.74 14.91 -9.57
N PRO A 165 -8.56 15.90 -9.16
CA PRO A 165 -8.08 17.16 -8.61
C PRO A 165 -7.50 16.97 -7.21
N LYS A 166 -6.40 17.68 -6.92
CA LYS A 166 -5.81 17.77 -5.58
C LYS A 166 -6.34 18.96 -4.76
N ILE A 167 -6.91 19.94 -5.43
CA ILE A 167 -7.32 21.21 -4.82
C ILE A 167 -8.33 20.94 -3.70
N GLY A 168 -8.11 21.58 -2.55
CA GLY A 168 -8.97 21.45 -1.38
C GLY A 168 -8.77 20.16 -0.57
N SER A 169 -7.87 19.26 -0.99
CA SER A 169 -7.55 18.07 -0.20
C SER A 169 -6.86 18.43 1.11
N THR A 170 -7.12 17.65 2.15
CA THR A 170 -6.54 17.84 3.48
C THR A 170 -5.64 16.67 3.85
N PRO A 171 -4.46 16.91 4.47
CA PRO A 171 -3.64 15.82 4.97
C PRO A 171 -4.39 15.03 6.06
N VAL A 172 -4.27 13.70 6.02
CA VAL A 172 -4.92 12.80 7.00
C VAL A 172 -4.28 12.95 8.38
N LEU A 173 -2.98 13.13 8.43
CA LEU A 173 -2.20 13.37 9.65
C LEU A 173 -1.55 14.74 9.60
N SER A 174 -1.42 15.40 10.75
CA SER A 174 -0.56 16.57 10.88
C SER A 174 0.90 16.21 10.56
N PHE A 175 1.72 17.23 10.27
CA PHE A 175 3.15 17.02 10.03
C PHE A 175 3.83 16.34 11.24
N LYS A 176 3.49 16.76 12.46
CA LYS A 176 4.05 16.20 13.70
C LYS A 176 3.73 14.72 13.87
N GLU A 177 2.45 14.34 13.69
CA GLU A 177 2.03 12.94 13.80
C GLU A 177 2.70 12.06 12.75
N PHE A 178 2.71 12.51 11.49
CA PHE A 178 3.37 11.80 10.40
C PHE A 178 4.86 11.61 10.67
N SER A 179 5.58 12.69 11.05
CA SER A 179 7.02 12.63 11.35
C SER A 179 7.34 11.73 12.55
N THR A 180 6.44 11.65 13.53
CA THR A 180 6.62 10.74 14.67
C THR A 180 6.52 9.29 14.24
N LYS A 181 5.51 8.93 13.43
CA LYS A 181 5.38 7.57 12.87
C LYS A 181 6.55 7.21 11.94
N THR A 182 7.00 8.15 11.10
CA THR A 182 8.18 7.97 10.23
C THR A 182 9.42 7.61 11.03
N ARG A 183 9.71 8.37 12.08
CA ARG A 183 10.88 8.12 12.95
C ARG A 183 10.79 6.77 13.64
N LEU A 184 9.60 6.39 14.12
CA LEU A 184 9.39 5.07 14.74
C LEU A 184 9.71 3.94 13.76
N ILE A 185 9.14 3.98 12.55
CA ILE A 185 9.37 2.94 11.54
C ILE A 185 10.86 2.84 11.18
N LYS A 186 11.54 3.97 10.98
CA LYS A 186 12.97 3.99 10.67
C LYS A 186 13.81 3.39 11.80
N ALA A 187 13.53 3.76 13.05
CA ALA A 187 14.24 3.21 14.21
C ALA A 187 14.05 1.69 14.34
N LEU A 188 12.84 1.18 14.07
CA LEU A 188 12.56 -0.26 14.09
C LEU A 188 13.30 -1.03 12.97
N ILE A 189 13.47 -0.42 11.79
CA ILE A 189 14.24 -1.02 10.68
C ILE A 189 15.75 -0.99 10.97
N GLU A 190 16.25 0.10 11.55
CA GLU A 190 17.68 0.26 11.89
C GLU A 190 18.11 -0.66 13.03
N GLN A 191 17.23 -0.89 14.00
CA GLN A 191 17.45 -1.77 15.14
C GLN A 191 16.33 -2.80 15.27
N PRO A 192 16.27 -3.78 14.35
CA PRO A 192 15.19 -4.75 14.35
C PRO A 192 15.19 -5.59 15.63
N HIS A 193 14.06 -5.65 16.28
CA HIS A 193 13.84 -6.52 17.41
C HIS A 193 12.58 -7.35 17.15
N VAL A 194 12.78 -8.61 16.85
CA VAL A 194 11.71 -9.56 16.61
C VAL A 194 11.78 -10.65 17.67
N PRO A 195 10.70 -10.93 18.40
CA PRO A 195 10.67 -12.07 19.32
C PRO A 195 11.00 -13.38 18.59
N GLU A 196 11.88 -14.22 19.14
CA GLU A 196 12.34 -15.48 18.52
C GLU A 196 11.18 -16.37 18.01
N LYS A 197 10.02 -16.33 18.69
CA LYS A 197 8.82 -17.07 18.32
C LYS A 197 8.24 -16.72 16.95
N LEU A 198 8.63 -15.60 16.36
CA LEU A 198 8.16 -15.15 15.04
C LEU A 198 9.15 -15.46 13.91
N LEU A 199 10.34 -15.97 14.24
CA LEU A 199 11.39 -16.34 13.29
C LEU A 199 11.42 -17.87 13.03
N ALA A 200 10.70 -18.66 13.81
CA ALA A 200 10.57 -20.10 13.68
C ALA A 200 9.37 -20.46 12.80
#